data_06483ffac40be8c4ec0be114ce072558
#
_entry.id   06483ffac40be8c4ec0be114ce072558
#
_cell.length_a   1.000
_cell.length_b   1.000
_cell.length_c   1.000
_cell.angle_alpha   90.00
_cell.angle_beta   90.00
_cell.angle_gamma   90.00
#
_symmetry.space_group_name_H-M   'P 1'
#
loop_
_entity.id
_entity.type
_entity.pdbx_description
1 polymer ?
#
loop_
_entity_poly.entity_id
_entity_poly.type
_entity_poly.pdbx_seq_one_letter_code
_entity_poly.pdbx_strand_id
1 'polypeptide(L)'
;MAALSLGTLLNPLNSSMIAVALVPLQRDFGVDVTAVTWVITSFYLASAAGQPLMGRLGDRFGPRRLFLFGMVVVVLACALTPFAGSFAAVCVGRVALAIGTASAFPSAIAMLRPLAAASGLGTPRLLGRIQIANTSGAAIGPVLGGTLITFLGWQSIFWINVPLALIAFAGVWMFAPRDQARTPTPLGRTLAESDIPGILLFVATLTSLLVFLLDLHPQPLWWLLPVCVVAGVLFVWRELRSAHPFLDLRLLAANRRLLNVYLAFAIFSMVYYSAFFGLPQYLQTHAGYSAGIAGLLMFPLAAVMIVITPIAARAIESVGLRPTLITGAIALVAGAALLAVGAATTAPWVVLLLTAALGIPYCVVSIGMNQALYSAARPEDRGVAAGIFQTSRYVGAIVATTVLGLVFSGGTTGGSWLAAVAVATALSVVHLALLVFVRPGNRGTVEPATAE
;
A
#
# COMPACT_ATOMS: atom_id res chain seq x y z
N MET A 1 8.65 18.25 -12.60
CA MET A 1 8.26 16.82 -12.62
C MET A 1 9.14 15.96 -11.70
N ALA A 2 10.46 15.95 -11.82
CA ALA A 2 11.33 15.10 -10.97
C ALA A 2 11.05 15.26 -9.46
N ALA A 3 10.89 16.47 -8.97
CA ALA A 3 10.58 16.74 -7.56
C ALA A 3 9.23 16.14 -7.11
N LEU A 4 8.19 16.21 -7.94
CA LEU A 4 6.90 15.59 -7.64
C LEU A 4 7.01 14.06 -7.62
N SER A 5 7.70 13.48 -8.60
CA SER A 5 7.96 12.04 -8.64
C SER A 5 8.76 11.59 -7.42
N LEU A 6 9.76 12.36 -6.99
CA LEU A 6 10.57 12.06 -5.81
C LEU A 6 9.71 12.10 -4.53
N GLY A 7 8.87 13.12 -4.34
CA GLY A 7 8.00 13.19 -3.17
C GLY A 7 6.96 12.07 -3.12
N THR A 8 6.37 11.69 -4.27
CA THR A 8 5.41 10.58 -4.32
C THR A 8 6.06 9.21 -4.11
N LEU A 9 7.31 9.04 -4.54
CA LEU A 9 8.12 7.83 -4.36
C LEU A 9 8.39 7.53 -2.86
N LEU A 10 8.43 8.55 -1.99
CA LEU A 10 8.74 8.34 -0.57
C LEU A 10 7.77 7.37 0.13
N ASN A 11 6.48 7.38 -0.22
CA ASN A 11 5.51 6.47 0.41
C ASN A 11 5.79 4.99 0.07
N PRO A 12 5.85 4.56 -1.20
CA PRO A 12 6.16 3.18 -1.53
C PRO A 12 7.59 2.76 -1.15
N LEU A 13 8.56 3.67 -1.18
CA LEU A 13 9.93 3.41 -0.75
C LEU A 13 9.97 3.07 0.75
N ASN A 14 9.34 3.88 1.60
CA ASN A 14 9.27 3.65 3.05
C ASN A 14 8.48 2.39 3.40
N SER A 15 7.41 2.11 2.65
CA SER A 15 6.64 0.88 2.82
C SER A 15 7.46 -0.38 2.52
N SER A 16 8.41 -0.28 1.61
CA SER A 16 9.20 -1.44 1.18
C SER A 16 10.50 -1.61 1.95
N MET A 17 11.20 -0.53 2.31
CA MET A 17 12.41 -0.61 3.14
C MET A 17 12.15 -1.24 4.50
N ILE A 18 10.98 -1.01 5.10
CA ILE A 18 10.64 -1.53 6.42
C ILE A 18 10.57 -3.07 6.45
N ALA A 19 10.34 -3.73 5.32
CA ALA A 19 10.23 -5.19 5.25
C ALA A 19 11.49 -5.91 5.75
N VAL A 20 12.65 -5.32 5.53
CA VAL A 20 13.95 -5.88 5.98
C VAL A 20 14.40 -5.34 7.34
N ALA A 21 13.70 -4.34 7.88
CA ALA A 21 14.02 -3.70 9.17
C ALA A 21 13.33 -4.36 10.37
N LEU A 22 12.35 -5.26 10.15
CA LEU A 22 11.56 -5.86 11.24
C LEU A 22 12.42 -6.57 12.26
N VAL A 23 13.33 -7.44 11.81
CA VAL A 23 14.21 -8.21 12.69
C VAL A 23 15.23 -7.31 13.43
N PRO A 24 15.90 -6.36 12.78
CA PRO A 24 16.72 -5.36 13.48
C PRO A 24 15.97 -4.58 14.55
N LEU A 25 14.76 -4.09 14.24
CA LEU A 25 13.91 -3.37 15.21
C LEU A 25 13.49 -4.27 16.39
N GLN A 26 13.10 -5.51 16.09
CA GLN A 26 12.73 -6.51 17.09
C GLN A 26 13.89 -6.73 18.10
N ARG A 27 15.11 -6.87 17.60
CA ARG A 27 16.30 -7.10 18.42
C ARG A 27 16.68 -5.87 19.26
N ASP A 28 16.62 -4.69 18.65
CA ASP A 28 17.06 -3.45 19.30
C ASP A 28 16.12 -3.02 20.44
N PHE A 29 14.80 -3.19 20.25
CA PHE A 29 13.79 -2.85 21.24
C PHE A 29 13.36 -4.01 22.14
N GLY A 30 13.84 -5.23 21.92
CA GLY A 30 13.46 -6.41 22.69
C GLY A 30 11.98 -6.78 22.60
N VAL A 31 11.32 -6.44 21.48
CA VAL A 31 9.90 -6.72 21.25
C VAL A 31 9.72 -8.05 20.53
N ASP A 32 8.56 -8.68 20.72
CA ASP A 32 8.23 -9.92 20.03
C ASP A 32 7.84 -9.70 18.55
N VAL A 33 7.65 -10.81 17.82
CA VAL A 33 7.28 -10.79 16.40
C VAL A 33 5.92 -10.13 16.19
N THR A 34 5.01 -10.30 17.14
CA THR A 34 3.65 -9.72 17.08
C THR A 34 3.72 -8.21 17.23
N ALA A 35 4.44 -7.74 18.24
CA ALA A 35 4.58 -6.31 18.51
C ALA A 35 5.31 -5.59 17.36
N VAL A 36 6.36 -6.18 16.77
CA VAL A 36 7.10 -5.51 15.69
C VAL A 36 6.24 -5.25 14.45
N THR A 37 5.18 -6.01 14.21
CA THR A 37 4.27 -5.75 13.09
C THR A 37 3.56 -4.40 13.17
N TRP A 38 3.44 -3.81 14.38
CA TRP A 38 2.85 -2.49 14.57
C TRP A 38 3.60 -1.38 13.83
N VAL A 39 4.89 -1.54 13.57
CA VAL A 39 5.65 -0.56 12.79
C VAL A 39 5.16 -0.46 11.33
N ILE A 40 4.61 -1.55 10.79
CA ILE A 40 3.99 -1.58 9.46
C ILE A 40 2.52 -1.14 9.56
N THR A 41 1.78 -1.73 10.50
CA THR A 41 0.35 -1.51 10.71
C THR A 41 0.03 -0.05 10.97
N SER A 42 0.77 0.61 11.86
CA SER A 42 0.58 2.04 12.17
C SER A 42 0.77 2.94 10.94
N PHE A 43 1.75 2.64 10.10
CA PHE A 43 1.99 3.39 8.86
C PHE A 43 0.84 3.20 7.85
N TYR A 44 0.39 1.97 7.63
CA TYR A 44 -0.68 1.72 6.67
C TYR A 44 -2.04 2.22 7.15
N LEU A 45 -2.32 2.10 8.44
CA LEU A 45 -3.53 2.64 9.05
C LEU A 45 -3.59 4.17 8.90
N ALA A 46 -2.50 4.86 9.23
CA ALA A 46 -2.39 6.30 9.05
C ALA A 46 -2.43 6.72 7.57
N SER A 47 -1.84 5.91 6.66
CA SER A 47 -1.90 6.16 5.22
C SER A 47 -3.31 5.98 4.66
N ALA A 48 -4.03 4.93 5.10
CA ALA A 48 -5.40 4.66 4.67
C ALA A 48 -6.36 5.78 5.05
N ALA A 49 -6.23 6.30 6.27
CA ALA A 49 -7.00 7.43 6.77
C ALA A 49 -6.53 8.78 6.19
N GLY A 50 -5.22 8.93 6.04
CA GLY A 50 -4.58 10.20 5.67
C GLY A 50 -4.76 10.58 4.21
N GLN A 51 -4.71 9.64 3.26
CA GLN A 51 -4.73 9.96 1.83
C GLN A 51 -6.01 10.69 1.38
N PRO A 52 -7.24 10.22 1.71
CA PRO A 52 -8.46 10.94 1.36
C PRO A 52 -8.55 12.32 2.03
N LEU A 53 -8.13 12.40 3.30
CA LEU A 53 -8.09 13.66 4.05
C LEU A 53 -7.14 14.67 3.38
N MET A 54 -5.92 14.24 3.03
CA MET A 54 -4.95 15.10 2.35
C MET A 54 -5.43 15.55 0.96
N GLY A 55 -6.19 14.72 0.25
CA GLY A 55 -6.84 15.12 -0.99
C GLY A 55 -7.75 16.35 -0.79
N ARG A 56 -8.67 16.27 0.17
CA ARG A 56 -9.61 17.36 0.51
C ARG A 56 -8.91 18.63 1.04
N LEU A 57 -7.88 18.43 1.88
CA LEU A 57 -7.06 19.56 2.36
C LEU A 57 -6.29 20.23 1.21
N GLY A 58 -5.84 19.47 0.22
CA GLY A 58 -5.21 19.98 -1.00
C GLY A 58 -6.16 20.84 -1.83
N ASP A 59 -7.42 20.44 -1.90
CA ASP A 59 -8.45 21.23 -2.58
C ASP A 59 -8.72 22.57 -1.90
N ARG A 60 -8.56 22.64 -0.58
CA ARG A 60 -8.76 23.85 0.19
C ARG A 60 -7.52 24.75 0.22
N PHE A 61 -6.40 24.23 0.71
CA PHE A 61 -5.19 25.02 0.99
C PHE A 61 -4.29 25.21 -0.23
N GLY A 62 -4.57 24.47 -1.28
CA GLY A 62 -3.76 24.42 -2.49
C GLY A 62 -2.80 23.22 -2.49
N PRO A 63 -2.67 22.54 -3.63
CA PRO A 63 -1.88 21.31 -3.72
C PRO A 63 -0.39 21.56 -3.50
N ARG A 64 0.16 22.70 -3.94
CA ARG A 64 1.56 23.04 -3.71
C ARG A 64 1.88 23.24 -2.24
N ARG A 65 1.06 24.00 -1.52
CA ARG A 65 1.25 24.24 -0.08
C ARG A 65 1.12 22.96 0.72
N LEU A 66 0.14 22.12 0.38
CA LEU A 66 -0.05 20.84 1.08
C LEU A 66 1.11 19.86 0.83
N PHE A 67 1.63 19.80 -0.41
CA PHE A 67 2.81 19.01 -0.72
C PHE A 67 4.02 19.46 0.11
N LEU A 68 4.29 20.77 0.16
CA LEU A 68 5.40 21.33 0.93
C LEU A 68 5.25 21.07 2.43
N PHE A 69 4.04 21.24 2.98
CA PHE A 69 3.75 20.88 4.37
C PHE A 69 4.05 19.40 4.64
N GLY A 70 3.59 18.52 3.76
CA GLY A 70 3.86 17.08 3.88
C GLY A 70 5.35 16.76 3.87
N MET A 71 6.15 17.41 3.00
CA MET A 71 7.60 17.21 2.97
C MET A 71 8.27 17.67 4.27
N VAL A 72 7.82 18.78 4.87
CA VAL A 72 8.31 19.22 6.19
C VAL A 72 7.99 18.17 7.26
N VAL A 73 6.76 17.64 7.28
CA VAL A 73 6.38 16.56 8.22
C VAL A 73 7.25 15.32 8.03
N VAL A 74 7.53 14.92 6.76
CA VAL A 74 8.45 13.81 6.47
C VAL A 74 9.85 14.07 7.03
N VAL A 75 10.41 15.27 6.77
CA VAL A 75 11.74 15.63 7.28
C VAL A 75 11.79 15.54 8.81
N LEU A 76 10.81 16.13 9.51
CA LEU A 76 10.76 16.12 10.96
C LEU A 76 10.59 14.69 11.51
N ALA A 77 9.62 13.94 10.98
CA ALA A 77 9.40 12.57 11.39
C ALA A 77 10.65 11.70 11.19
N CYS A 78 11.27 11.78 10.01
CA CYS A 78 12.45 10.97 9.69
C CYS A 78 13.74 11.42 10.40
N ALA A 79 13.86 12.70 10.73
CA ALA A 79 15.00 13.19 11.52
C ALA A 79 14.88 12.77 12.99
N LEU A 80 13.67 12.74 13.56
CA LEU A 80 13.45 12.50 14.99
C LEU A 80 13.28 11.01 15.35
N THR A 81 12.65 10.21 14.48
CA THR A 81 12.37 8.78 14.76
C THR A 81 13.63 7.96 15.11
N PRO A 82 14.81 8.17 14.49
CA PRO A 82 16.04 7.46 14.86
C PRO A 82 16.50 7.63 16.32
N PHE A 83 16.05 8.69 16.99
CA PHE A 83 16.34 8.97 18.40
C PHE A 83 15.25 8.47 19.36
N ALA A 84 14.30 7.67 18.85
CA ALA A 84 13.22 7.13 19.67
C ALA A 84 13.75 6.21 20.76
N GLY A 85 13.47 6.52 22.02
CA GLY A 85 13.88 5.71 23.18
C GLY A 85 12.95 4.51 23.44
N SER A 86 11.89 4.32 22.63
CA SER A 86 10.96 3.20 22.76
C SER A 86 10.37 2.79 21.42
N PHE A 87 9.95 1.54 21.31
CA PHE A 87 9.29 1.03 20.11
C PHE A 87 7.98 1.78 19.79
N ALA A 88 7.22 2.16 20.81
CA ALA A 88 6.01 2.97 20.63
C ALA A 88 6.33 4.34 19.99
N ALA A 89 7.44 4.98 20.36
CA ALA A 89 7.87 6.23 19.72
C ALA A 89 8.26 6.04 18.26
N VAL A 90 8.83 4.90 17.87
CA VAL A 90 9.07 4.54 16.45
C VAL A 90 7.74 4.43 15.71
N CYS A 91 6.73 3.78 16.29
CA CYS A 91 5.39 3.68 15.68
C CYS A 91 4.74 5.06 15.50
N VAL A 92 4.88 5.96 16.47
CA VAL A 92 4.41 7.36 16.35
C VAL A 92 5.14 8.08 15.21
N GLY A 93 6.46 7.92 15.11
CA GLY A 93 7.24 8.43 13.98
C GLY A 93 6.75 7.88 12.63
N ARG A 94 6.38 6.61 12.57
CA ARG A 94 5.78 5.97 11.37
C ARG A 94 4.42 6.58 11.01
N VAL A 95 3.58 6.87 11.99
CA VAL A 95 2.30 7.57 11.79
C VAL A 95 2.55 8.98 11.21
N ALA A 96 3.47 9.74 11.80
CA ALA A 96 3.82 11.07 11.29
C ALA A 96 4.36 11.02 9.86
N LEU A 97 5.26 10.06 9.58
CA LEU A 97 5.79 9.82 8.23
C LEU A 97 4.66 9.47 7.23
N ALA A 98 3.71 8.62 7.64
CA ALA A 98 2.57 8.24 6.81
C ALA A 98 1.70 9.46 6.46
N ILE A 99 1.40 10.32 7.45
CA ILE A 99 0.64 11.57 7.25
C ILE A 99 1.37 12.49 6.28
N GLY A 100 2.68 12.68 6.46
CA GLY A 100 3.49 13.50 5.57
C GLY A 100 3.50 12.99 4.13
N THR A 101 3.75 11.69 3.93
CA THR A 101 3.80 11.09 2.59
C THR A 101 2.42 10.96 1.94
N ALA A 102 1.34 10.85 2.73
CA ALA A 102 -0.04 10.80 2.23
C ALA A 102 -0.45 12.07 1.47
N SER A 103 0.17 13.22 1.76
CA SER A 103 -0.08 14.48 1.06
C SER A 103 0.51 14.53 -0.35
N ALA A 104 1.58 13.77 -0.61
CA ALA A 104 2.38 13.90 -1.82
C ALA A 104 1.62 13.49 -3.10
N PHE A 105 0.98 12.32 -3.10
CA PHE A 105 0.33 11.78 -4.30
C PHE A 105 -0.90 12.60 -4.73
N PRO A 106 -1.88 12.92 -3.86
CA PRO A 106 -3.02 13.76 -4.24
C PRO A 106 -2.59 15.13 -4.74
N SER A 107 -1.63 15.76 -4.05
CA SER A 107 -1.09 17.06 -4.42
C SER A 107 -0.37 17.02 -5.77
N ALA A 108 0.42 15.98 -6.04
CA ALA A 108 1.09 15.82 -7.31
C ALA A 108 0.07 15.69 -8.46
N ILE A 109 -0.97 14.86 -8.30
CA ILE A 109 -2.03 14.69 -9.30
C ILE A 109 -2.73 16.03 -9.58
N ALA A 110 -3.09 16.79 -8.54
CA ALA A 110 -3.71 18.10 -8.71
C ALA A 110 -2.83 19.11 -9.46
N MET A 111 -1.51 19.02 -9.30
CA MET A 111 -0.54 19.86 -10.00
C MET A 111 -0.24 19.42 -11.44
N LEU A 112 -0.69 18.22 -11.88
CA LEU A 112 -0.40 17.71 -13.23
C LEU A 112 -1.03 18.55 -14.34
N ARG A 113 -2.27 19.04 -14.17
CA ARG A 113 -2.96 19.83 -15.20
C ARG A 113 -2.21 21.13 -15.55
N PRO A 114 -1.87 22.00 -14.58
CA PRO A 114 -1.11 23.22 -14.87
C PRO A 114 0.31 22.90 -15.40
N LEU A 115 0.94 21.82 -14.95
CA LEU A 115 2.25 21.40 -15.47
C LEU A 115 2.16 20.87 -16.91
N ALA A 116 1.11 20.18 -17.27
CA ALA A 116 0.85 19.72 -18.63
C ALA A 116 0.68 20.91 -19.59
N ALA A 117 -0.10 21.91 -19.19
CA ALA A 117 -0.29 23.14 -19.95
C ALA A 117 1.04 23.91 -20.14
N ALA A 118 1.89 23.97 -19.11
CA ALA A 118 3.17 24.67 -19.18
C ALA A 118 4.25 23.92 -19.98
N SER A 119 4.21 22.57 -20.01
CA SER A 119 5.23 21.74 -20.63
C SER A 119 4.90 21.22 -22.02
N GLY A 120 3.66 21.40 -22.50
CA GLY A 120 3.17 20.83 -23.76
C GLY A 120 3.03 19.29 -23.74
N LEU A 121 3.26 18.66 -22.58
CA LEU A 121 3.13 17.20 -22.41
C LEU A 121 1.72 16.86 -21.93
N GLY A 122 1.11 15.80 -22.48
CA GLY A 122 -0.19 15.33 -22.02
C GLY A 122 -0.17 14.84 -20.57
N THR A 123 -1.24 15.12 -19.81
CA THR A 123 -1.42 14.64 -18.41
C THR A 123 -1.16 13.15 -18.24
N PRO A 124 -1.60 12.24 -19.16
CA PRO A 124 -1.32 10.80 -19.02
C PRO A 124 0.18 10.47 -19.02
N ARG A 125 0.99 11.17 -19.81
CA ARG A 125 2.46 10.99 -19.83
C ARG A 125 3.12 11.38 -18.52
N LEU A 126 2.65 12.48 -17.93
CA LEU A 126 3.17 12.97 -16.65
C LEU A 126 2.76 12.03 -15.50
N LEU A 127 1.53 11.55 -15.51
CA LEU A 127 1.04 10.53 -14.56
C LEU A 127 1.86 9.23 -14.66
N GLY A 128 2.15 8.79 -15.88
CA GLY A 128 3.01 7.62 -16.12
C GLY A 128 4.39 7.75 -15.50
N ARG A 129 5.01 8.93 -15.54
CA ARG A 129 6.31 9.18 -14.88
C ARG A 129 6.23 9.08 -13.35
N ILE A 130 5.15 9.57 -12.74
CA ILE A 130 4.92 9.43 -11.29
C ILE A 130 4.75 7.94 -10.95
N GLN A 131 4.00 7.21 -11.76
CA GLN A 131 3.74 5.80 -11.51
C GLN A 131 5.01 4.94 -11.65
N ILE A 132 5.85 5.23 -12.64
CA ILE A 132 7.17 4.59 -12.78
C ILE A 132 8.03 4.86 -11.54
N ALA A 133 8.09 6.12 -11.07
CA ALA A 133 8.84 6.45 -9.87
C ALA A 133 8.34 5.67 -8.65
N ASN A 134 7.01 5.62 -8.44
CA ASN A 134 6.42 4.90 -7.31
C ASN A 134 6.71 3.39 -7.36
N THR A 135 6.58 2.77 -8.54
CA THR A 135 6.90 1.34 -8.73
C THR A 135 8.38 1.08 -8.52
N SER A 136 9.25 1.95 -9.03
CA SER A 136 10.70 1.84 -8.82
C SER A 136 11.07 1.97 -7.34
N GLY A 137 10.41 2.89 -6.60
CA GLY A 137 10.61 3.06 -5.16
C GLY A 137 10.25 1.80 -4.37
N ALA A 138 9.10 1.21 -4.67
CA ALA A 138 8.69 -0.05 -4.06
C ALA A 138 9.66 -1.20 -4.38
N ALA A 139 10.17 -1.23 -5.61
CA ALA A 139 11.09 -2.24 -6.11
C ALA A 139 12.49 -2.18 -5.45
N ILE A 140 13.04 -0.98 -5.36
CA ILE A 140 14.39 -0.73 -4.85
C ILE A 140 14.45 -0.78 -3.31
N GLY A 141 13.30 -0.56 -2.65
CA GLY A 141 13.24 -0.39 -1.21
C GLY A 141 13.89 -1.49 -0.39
N PRO A 142 13.62 -2.79 -0.60
CA PRO A 142 14.23 -3.85 0.19
C PRO A 142 15.75 -3.91 0.03
N VAL A 143 16.27 -3.68 -1.18
CA VAL A 143 17.72 -3.66 -1.45
C VAL A 143 18.38 -2.46 -0.77
N LEU A 144 17.81 -1.27 -0.98
CA LEU A 144 18.31 -0.04 -0.36
C LEU A 144 18.21 -0.11 1.16
N GLY A 145 17.06 -0.54 1.69
CA GLY A 145 16.85 -0.70 3.12
C GLY A 145 17.81 -1.73 3.73
N GLY A 146 17.95 -2.89 3.09
CA GLY A 146 18.87 -3.94 3.54
C GLY A 146 20.33 -3.49 3.57
N THR A 147 20.78 -2.80 2.52
CA THR A 147 22.14 -2.22 2.44
C THR A 147 22.36 -1.17 3.53
N LEU A 148 21.43 -0.21 3.66
CA LEU A 148 21.50 0.84 4.69
C LEU A 148 21.56 0.24 6.11
N ILE A 149 20.70 -0.73 6.40
CA ILE A 149 20.64 -1.38 7.71
C ILE A 149 21.94 -2.12 8.03
N THR A 150 22.51 -2.81 7.04
CA THR A 150 23.73 -3.59 7.25
C THR A 150 24.93 -2.72 7.59
N PHE A 151 25.06 -1.54 6.99
CA PHE A 151 26.21 -0.67 7.20
C PHE A 151 25.99 0.44 8.23
N LEU A 152 24.75 0.91 8.41
CA LEU A 152 24.43 2.11 9.19
C LEU A 152 23.36 1.89 10.26
N GLY A 153 22.82 0.65 10.38
CA GLY A 153 21.74 0.33 11.31
C GLY A 153 20.36 0.74 10.79
N TRP A 154 19.30 0.28 11.51
CA TRP A 154 17.92 0.51 11.11
C TRP A 154 17.51 2.00 11.06
N GLN A 155 18.20 2.86 11.81
CA GLN A 155 17.97 4.30 11.83
C GLN A 155 18.14 4.93 10.45
N SER A 156 19.02 4.38 9.66
CA SER A 156 19.38 4.89 8.32
C SER A 156 18.22 4.86 7.33
N ILE A 157 17.25 3.93 7.47
CA ILE A 157 16.06 3.89 6.60
C ILE A 157 15.15 5.12 6.81
N PHE A 158 15.23 5.77 7.97
CA PHE A 158 14.55 7.04 8.20
C PHE A 158 15.40 8.20 7.68
N TRP A 159 16.69 8.26 8.02
CA TRP A 159 17.55 9.38 7.63
C TRP A 159 17.68 9.57 6.13
N ILE A 160 17.64 8.51 5.32
CA ILE A 160 17.68 8.62 3.84
C ILE A 160 16.52 9.45 3.28
N ASN A 161 15.38 9.49 3.97
CA ASN A 161 14.22 10.26 3.54
C ASN A 161 14.42 11.78 3.74
N VAL A 162 15.27 12.20 4.67
CA VAL A 162 15.51 13.61 4.95
C VAL A 162 16.05 14.34 3.70
N PRO A 163 17.18 13.95 3.11
CA PRO A 163 17.67 14.59 1.89
C PRO A 163 16.69 14.43 0.72
N LEU A 164 16.03 13.29 0.57
CA LEU A 164 15.06 13.08 -0.52
C LEU A 164 13.86 14.01 -0.38
N ALA A 165 13.31 14.17 0.82
CA ALA A 165 12.20 15.08 1.09
C ALA A 165 12.61 16.56 0.93
N LEU A 166 13.83 16.93 1.35
CA LEU A 166 14.36 18.28 1.16
C LEU A 166 14.54 18.62 -0.33
N ILE A 167 15.06 17.68 -1.14
CA ILE A 167 15.18 17.86 -2.60
C ILE A 167 13.79 17.99 -3.23
N ALA A 168 12.82 17.15 -2.83
CA ALA A 168 11.45 17.24 -3.30
C ALA A 168 10.81 18.57 -2.90
N PHE A 169 10.99 19.01 -1.65
CA PHE A 169 10.53 20.29 -1.15
C PHE A 169 11.12 21.45 -1.96
N ALA A 170 12.45 21.54 -2.05
CA ALA A 170 13.13 22.61 -2.78
C ALA A 170 12.71 22.66 -4.25
N GLY A 171 12.62 21.51 -4.92
CA GLY A 171 12.20 21.44 -6.31
C GLY A 171 10.75 21.89 -6.54
N VAL A 172 9.82 21.55 -5.64
CA VAL A 172 8.43 22.04 -5.73
C VAL A 172 8.35 23.51 -5.33
N TRP A 173 9.09 23.93 -4.31
CA TRP A 173 9.16 25.34 -3.93
C TRP A 173 9.66 26.23 -5.05
N MET A 174 10.68 25.81 -5.79
CA MET A 174 11.32 26.62 -6.84
C MET A 174 10.56 26.57 -8.18
N PHE A 175 10.05 25.41 -8.57
CA PHE A 175 9.60 25.16 -9.95
C PHE A 175 8.10 24.88 -10.10
N ALA A 176 7.37 24.56 -9.03
CA ALA A 176 5.95 24.29 -9.16
C ALA A 176 5.14 25.60 -9.25
N PRO A 177 4.07 25.62 -10.08
CA PRO A 177 3.17 26.77 -10.15
C PRO A 177 2.63 27.12 -8.75
N ARG A 178 2.48 28.40 -8.49
CA ARG A 178 1.85 28.87 -7.25
C ARG A 178 0.37 28.48 -7.25
N ASP A 179 -0.14 28.16 -6.06
CA ASP A 179 -1.56 27.90 -5.91
C ASP A 179 -2.36 29.16 -6.27
N GLN A 180 -3.40 28.98 -7.07
CA GLN A 180 -4.32 30.07 -7.40
C GLN A 180 -5.07 30.51 -6.14
N ALA A 181 -5.38 31.81 -6.07
CA ALA A 181 -6.21 32.33 -4.99
C ALA A 181 -7.59 31.65 -5.05
N ARG A 182 -7.92 30.93 -4.00
CA ARG A 182 -9.21 30.25 -3.83
C ARG A 182 -10.06 31.01 -2.83
N THR A 183 -11.37 30.98 -3.02
CA THR A 183 -12.30 31.51 -2.03
C THR A 183 -12.09 30.78 -0.70
N PRO A 184 -11.88 31.52 0.41
CA PRO A 184 -11.62 30.92 1.71
C PRO A 184 -12.85 30.09 2.17
N THR A 185 -12.76 28.78 2.11
CA THR A 185 -13.76 27.93 2.74
C THR A 185 -13.46 27.83 4.25
N PRO A 186 -14.40 28.03 5.17
CA PRO A 186 -14.15 27.90 6.60
C PRO A 186 -13.57 26.53 6.96
N LEU A 187 -12.57 26.49 7.87
CA LEU A 187 -11.92 25.22 8.28
C LEU A 187 -12.92 24.18 8.79
N GLY A 188 -13.91 24.64 9.57
CA GLY A 188 -14.97 23.77 10.09
C GLY A 188 -15.76 23.08 8.99
N ARG A 189 -16.06 23.76 7.88
CA ARG A 189 -16.76 23.16 6.75
C ARG A 189 -15.91 22.11 6.05
N THR A 190 -14.63 22.37 5.83
CA THR A 190 -13.72 21.38 5.22
C THR A 190 -13.55 20.14 6.10
N LEU A 191 -13.45 20.30 7.42
CA LEU A 191 -13.37 19.18 8.35
C LEU A 191 -14.69 18.40 8.42
N ALA A 192 -15.84 19.10 8.38
CA ALA A 192 -17.15 18.46 8.30
C ALA A 192 -17.33 17.67 6.99
N GLU A 193 -16.91 18.24 5.88
CA GLU A 193 -16.91 17.57 4.57
C GLU A 193 -15.87 16.43 4.48
N SER A 194 -14.84 16.42 5.36
CA SER A 194 -13.83 15.36 5.43
C SER A 194 -14.24 14.14 6.25
N ASP A 195 -15.45 14.14 6.81
CA ASP A 195 -15.98 13.07 7.66
C ASP A 195 -14.98 12.54 8.71
N ILE A 196 -14.40 13.45 9.49
CA ILE A 196 -13.47 13.10 10.56
C ILE A 196 -14.02 12.01 11.49
N PRO A 197 -15.32 12.06 11.92
CA PRO A 197 -15.90 10.99 12.73
C PRO A 197 -15.90 9.62 11.99
N GLY A 198 -16.17 9.59 10.68
CA GLY A 198 -16.07 8.37 9.87
C GLY A 198 -14.65 7.81 9.84
N ILE A 199 -13.64 8.68 9.63
CA ILE A 199 -12.22 8.29 9.69
C ILE A 199 -11.87 7.73 11.08
N LEU A 200 -12.27 8.38 12.15
CA LEU A 200 -11.99 7.92 13.52
C LEU A 200 -12.64 6.56 13.81
N LEU A 201 -13.89 6.37 13.39
CA LEU A 201 -14.60 5.09 13.55
C LEU A 201 -13.92 3.97 12.70
N PHE A 202 -13.48 4.27 11.50
CA PHE A 202 -12.72 3.35 10.67
C PHE A 202 -11.40 2.94 11.35
N VAL A 203 -10.63 3.92 11.83
CA VAL A 203 -9.38 3.67 12.56
C VAL A 203 -9.65 2.88 13.83
N ALA A 204 -10.66 3.25 14.61
CA ALA A 204 -11.03 2.54 15.84
C ALA A 204 -11.44 1.10 15.57
N THR A 205 -12.25 0.86 14.52
CA THR A 205 -12.68 -0.48 14.12
C THR A 205 -11.48 -1.36 13.75
N LEU A 206 -10.60 -0.87 12.87
CA LEU A 206 -9.43 -1.64 12.47
C LEU A 206 -8.46 -1.84 13.63
N THR A 207 -8.19 -0.81 14.42
CA THR A 207 -7.25 -0.91 15.56
C THR A 207 -7.76 -1.90 16.60
N SER A 208 -9.03 -1.82 17.00
CA SER A 208 -9.60 -2.76 17.99
C SER A 208 -9.62 -4.19 17.49
N LEU A 209 -9.93 -4.41 16.20
CA LEU A 209 -9.85 -5.73 15.58
C LEU A 209 -8.42 -6.29 15.59
N LEU A 210 -7.44 -5.45 15.24
CA LEU A 210 -6.04 -5.86 15.15
C LEU A 210 -5.45 -6.17 16.53
N VAL A 211 -5.71 -5.31 17.53
CA VAL A 211 -5.27 -5.58 18.90
C VAL A 211 -5.89 -6.87 19.41
N PHE A 212 -7.20 -7.07 19.19
CA PHE A 212 -7.86 -8.32 19.58
C PHE A 212 -7.23 -9.54 18.91
N LEU A 213 -6.94 -9.49 17.60
CA LEU A 213 -6.36 -10.62 16.87
C LEU A 213 -4.91 -10.89 17.28
N LEU A 214 -4.11 -9.85 17.53
CA LEU A 214 -2.71 -9.99 17.93
C LEU A 214 -2.57 -10.46 19.39
N ASP A 215 -3.56 -10.17 20.24
CA ASP A 215 -3.60 -10.53 21.66
C ASP A 215 -4.34 -11.84 21.94
N LEU A 216 -4.57 -12.68 20.90
CA LEU A 216 -5.22 -13.99 21.06
C LEU A 216 -4.44 -14.96 21.95
N HIS A 217 -3.16 -14.72 22.19
CA HIS A 217 -2.28 -15.48 23.07
C HIS A 217 -1.49 -14.57 23.99
N PRO A 218 -1.33 -14.82 25.30
CA PRO A 218 -1.91 -15.94 26.06
C PRO A 218 -3.30 -15.69 26.64
N GLN A 219 -3.79 -14.44 26.69
CA GLN A 219 -5.12 -14.11 27.22
C GLN A 219 -5.80 -13.06 26.35
N PRO A 220 -6.77 -13.47 25.51
CA PRO A 220 -7.43 -12.54 24.61
C PRO A 220 -8.22 -11.47 25.37
N LEU A 221 -8.06 -10.23 24.94
CA LEU A 221 -8.81 -9.08 25.44
C LEU A 221 -10.24 -9.05 24.86
N TRP A 222 -11.11 -9.94 25.36
CA TRP A 222 -12.45 -10.14 24.82
C TRP A 222 -13.30 -8.87 24.77
N TRP A 223 -13.02 -7.87 25.59
CA TRP A 223 -13.72 -6.58 25.57
C TRP A 223 -13.45 -5.75 24.31
N LEU A 224 -12.39 -6.04 23.56
CA LEU A 224 -12.09 -5.39 22.28
C LEU A 224 -13.05 -5.84 21.17
N LEU A 225 -13.58 -7.06 21.24
CA LEU A 225 -14.51 -7.56 20.24
C LEU A 225 -15.82 -6.73 20.19
N PRO A 226 -16.53 -6.51 21.33
CA PRO A 226 -17.68 -5.60 21.33
C PRO A 226 -17.30 -4.17 20.91
N VAL A 227 -16.13 -3.64 21.29
CA VAL A 227 -15.66 -2.32 20.84
C VAL A 227 -15.52 -2.29 19.32
N CYS A 228 -14.89 -3.32 18.72
CA CYS A 228 -14.76 -3.47 17.27
C CYS A 228 -16.13 -3.52 16.58
N VAL A 229 -17.04 -4.34 17.09
CA VAL A 229 -18.41 -4.47 16.52
C VAL A 229 -19.16 -3.15 16.61
N VAL A 230 -19.16 -2.50 17.77
CA VAL A 230 -19.84 -1.21 17.97
C VAL A 230 -19.24 -0.13 17.07
N ALA A 231 -17.91 -0.01 17.05
CA ALA A 231 -17.23 0.96 16.18
C ALA A 231 -17.53 0.69 14.69
N GLY A 232 -17.52 -0.59 14.27
CA GLY A 232 -17.84 -0.99 12.89
C GLY A 232 -19.29 -0.71 12.50
N VAL A 233 -20.25 -1.00 13.39
CA VAL A 233 -21.67 -0.69 13.17
C VAL A 233 -21.88 0.82 13.10
N LEU A 234 -21.28 1.59 14.01
CA LEU A 234 -21.35 3.06 14.00
C LEU A 234 -20.67 3.63 12.74
N PHE A 235 -19.56 3.05 12.30
CA PHE A 235 -18.89 3.40 11.03
C PHE A 235 -19.84 3.21 9.85
N VAL A 236 -20.40 2.01 9.67
CA VAL A 236 -21.34 1.71 8.57
C VAL A 236 -22.57 2.62 8.63
N TRP A 237 -23.16 2.79 9.83
CA TRP A 237 -24.30 3.66 10.00
C TRP A 237 -23.98 5.12 9.64
N ARG A 238 -22.81 5.62 10.06
CA ARG A 238 -22.30 6.95 9.74
C ARG A 238 -22.12 7.15 8.25
N GLU A 239 -21.40 6.21 7.58
CA GLU A 239 -21.10 6.26 6.14
C GLU A 239 -22.37 6.24 5.29
N LEU A 240 -23.38 5.47 5.73
CA LEU A 240 -24.69 5.41 5.05
C LEU A 240 -25.52 6.68 5.26
N ARG A 241 -25.26 7.52 6.26
CA ARG A 241 -26.00 8.76 6.53
C ARG A 241 -25.26 10.04 6.15
N SER A 242 -23.93 9.98 6.05
CA SER A 242 -23.11 11.14 5.69
C SER A 242 -23.43 11.65 4.28
N ALA A 243 -23.48 12.97 4.12
CA ALA A 243 -23.55 13.60 2.80
C ALA A 243 -22.19 13.52 2.08
N HIS A 244 -21.10 13.47 2.84
CA HIS A 244 -19.73 13.39 2.34
C HIS A 244 -18.99 12.25 3.06
N PRO A 245 -19.33 10.97 2.77
CA PRO A 245 -18.78 9.84 3.49
C PRO A 245 -17.27 9.72 3.23
N PHE A 246 -16.51 9.22 4.24
CA PHE A 246 -15.10 8.85 4.08
C PHE A 246 -14.95 7.73 3.04
N LEU A 247 -15.80 6.72 3.14
CA LEU A 247 -15.86 5.55 2.27
C LEU A 247 -17.29 5.39 1.76
N ASP A 248 -17.54 5.69 0.48
CA ASP A 248 -18.90 5.65 -0.05
C ASP A 248 -19.44 4.21 -0.16
N LEU A 249 -20.05 3.74 0.94
CA LEU A 249 -20.65 2.41 1.03
C LEU A 249 -21.88 2.26 0.12
N ARG A 250 -22.55 3.36 -0.23
CA ARG A 250 -23.69 3.32 -1.17
C ARG A 250 -23.23 3.02 -2.59
N LEU A 251 -22.10 3.65 -2.99
CA LEU A 251 -21.44 3.34 -4.27
C LEU A 251 -21.01 1.88 -4.32
N LEU A 252 -20.47 1.35 -3.20
CA LEU A 252 -20.09 -0.06 -3.08
C LEU A 252 -21.30 -1.00 -3.20
N ALA A 253 -22.39 -0.70 -2.51
CA ALA A 253 -23.61 -1.52 -2.53
C ALA A 253 -24.31 -1.49 -3.91
N ALA A 254 -24.28 -0.33 -4.59
CA ALA A 254 -24.90 -0.15 -5.90
C ALA A 254 -24.14 -0.85 -7.04
N ASN A 255 -22.81 -1.02 -6.90
CA ASN A 255 -21.97 -1.57 -7.95
C ASN A 255 -21.24 -2.84 -7.50
N ARG A 256 -21.92 -4.00 -7.62
CA ARG A 256 -21.37 -5.31 -7.24
C ARG A 256 -20.05 -5.65 -7.97
N ARG A 257 -19.83 -5.13 -9.18
CA ARG A 257 -18.58 -5.36 -9.91
C ARG A 257 -17.42 -4.62 -9.23
N LEU A 258 -17.66 -3.38 -8.86
CA LEU A 258 -16.68 -2.56 -8.17
C LEU A 258 -16.36 -3.13 -6.78
N LEU A 259 -17.38 -3.60 -6.05
CA LEU A 259 -17.18 -4.31 -4.78
C LEU A 259 -16.30 -5.56 -4.95
N ASN A 260 -16.56 -6.38 -5.98
CA ASN A 260 -15.74 -7.56 -6.25
C ASN A 260 -14.29 -7.19 -6.60
N VAL A 261 -14.06 -6.10 -7.34
CA VAL A 261 -12.71 -5.61 -7.63
C VAL A 261 -11.98 -5.23 -6.33
N TYR A 262 -12.64 -4.54 -5.41
CA TYR A 262 -12.03 -4.17 -4.13
C TYR A 262 -11.72 -5.38 -3.24
N LEU A 263 -12.66 -6.32 -3.13
CA LEU A 263 -12.45 -7.55 -2.36
C LEU A 263 -11.32 -8.41 -2.95
N ALA A 264 -11.35 -8.61 -4.27
CA ALA A 264 -10.29 -9.34 -4.96
C ALA A 264 -8.93 -8.66 -4.78
N PHE A 265 -8.87 -7.32 -4.85
CA PHE A 265 -7.63 -6.58 -4.66
C PHE A 265 -7.15 -6.59 -3.22
N ALA A 266 -8.05 -6.53 -2.23
CA ALA A 266 -7.70 -6.69 -0.82
C ALA A 266 -7.07 -8.06 -0.56
N ILE A 267 -7.68 -9.14 -1.07
CA ILE A 267 -7.16 -10.51 -0.92
C ILE A 267 -5.83 -10.67 -1.66
N PHE A 268 -5.71 -10.17 -2.89
CA PHE A 268 -4.42 -10.12 -3.60
C PHE A 268 -3.35 -9.42 -2.78
N SER A 269 -3.71 -8.28 -2.17
CA SER A 269 -2.78 -7.51 -1.32
C SER A 269 -2.38 -8.29 -0.07
N MET A 270 -3.29 -9.08 0.54
CA MET A 270 -2.94 -9.97 1.64
C MET A 270 -1.88 -10.99 1.20
N VAL A 271 -2.06 -11.65 0.06
CA VAL A 271 -1.08 -12.61 -0.48
C VAL A 271 0.25 -11.94 -0.76
N TYR A 272 0.22 -10.78 -1.45
CA TYR A 272 1.43 -10.03 -1.78
C TYR A 272 2.22 -9.63 -0.54
N TYR A 273 1.56 -8.99 0.43
CA TYR A 273 2.24 -8.47 1.61
C TYR A 273 2.63 -9.56 2.60
N SER A 274 1.93 -10.71 2.63
CA SER A 274 2.37 -11.88 3.42
C SER A 274 3.73 -12.39 2.93
N ALA A 275 3.94 -12.52 1.63
CA ALA A 275 5.23 -12.89 1.08
C ALA A 275 6.27 -11.76 1.22
N PHE A 276 5.86 -10.51 0.94
CA PHE A 276 6.73 -9.35 0.93
C PHE A 276 7.35 -9.03 2.30
N PHE A 277 6.60 -9.20 3.39
CA PHE A 277 7.07 -9.01 4.75
C PHE A 277 7.53 -10.30 5.42
N GLY A 278 6.85 -11.41 5.15
CA GLY A 278 7.13 -12.70 5.78
C GLY A 278 8.45 -13.31 5.32
N LEU A 279 8.74 -13.27 4.00
CA LEU A 279 9.95 -13.91 3.48
C LEU A 279 11.25 -13.27 4.00
N PRO A 280 11.45 -11.94 3.98
CA PRO A 280 12.65 -11.34 4.58
C PRO A 280 12.78 -11.61 6.08
N GLN A 281 11.67 -11.63 6.81
CA GLN A 281 11.67 -11.94 8.24
C GLN A 281 12.08 -13.41 8.48
N TYR A 282 11.52 -14.35 7.72
CA TYR A 282 11.88 -15.76 7.78
C TYR A 282 13.36 -15.99 7.44
N LEU A 283 13.87 -15.35 6.38
CA LEU A 283 15.28 -15.47 5.98
C LEU A 283 16.25 -14.93 7.04
N GLN A 284 15.89 -13.84 7.71
CA GLN A 284 16.75 -13.24 8.76
C GLN A 284 16.72 -14.03 10.05
N THR A 285 15.54 -14.55 10.46
CA THR A 285 15.39 -15.26 11.75
C THR A 285 15.74 -16.73 11.66
N HIS A 286 15.32 -17.43 10.59
CA HIS A 286 15.52 -18.87 10.44
C HIS A 286 16.84 -19.21 9.74
N ALA A 287 17.14 -18.53 8.62
CA ALA A 287 18.37 -18.78 7.86
C ALA A 287 19.58 -17.96 8.36
N GLY A 288 19.37 -17.00 9.27
CA GLY A 288 20.44 -16.15 9.82
C GLY A 288 21.03 -15.15 8.85
N TYR A 289 20.36 -14.86 7.73
CA TYR A 289 20.83 -13.88 6.75
C TYR A 289 20.81 -12.46 7.33
N SER A 290 21.78 -11.65 6.95
CA SER A 290 21.75 -10.22 7.25
C SER A 290 20.58 -9.53 6.49
N ALA A 291 20.15 -8.37 6.98
CA ALA A 291 19.13 -7.55 6.33
C ALA A 291 19.51 -7.21 4.88
N GLY A 292 20.82 -7.00 4.61
CA GLY A 292 21.33 -6.75 3.26
C GLY A 292 21.14 -7.92 2.31
N ILE A 293 21.49 -9.13 2.74
CA ILE A 293 21.30 -10.35 1.93
C ILE A 293 19.80 -10.60 1.73
N ALA A 294 18.99 -10.52 2.78
CA ALA A 294 17.55 -10.68 2.68
C ALA A 294 16.93 -9.66 1.70
N GLY A 295 17.37 -8.40 1.72
CA GLY A 295 16.95 -7.37 0.77
C GLY A 295 17.35 -7.67 -0.67
N LEU A 296 18.58 -8.13 -0.89
CA LEU A 296 19.08 -8.55 -2.21
C LEU A 296 18.28 -9.74 -2.76
N LEU A 297 17.93 -10.70 -1.92
CA LEU A 297 17.13 -11.85 -2.31
C LEU A 297 15.69 -11.49 -2.70
N MET A 298 15.20 -10.31 -2.28
CA MET A 298 13.91 -9.77 -2.73
C MET A 298 13.99 -9.01 -4.06
N PHE A 299 15.19 -8.67 -4.54
CA PHE A 299 15.38 -7.87 -5.76
C PHE A 299 14.74 -8.50 -7.01
N PRO A 300 14.83 -9.81 -7.28
CA PRO A 300 14.24 -10.40 -8.48
C PRO A 300 12.75 -10.24 -8.59
N LEU A 301 12.01 -10.26 -7.44
CA LEU A 301 10.58 -9.99 -7.41
C LEU A 301 10.26 -8.65 -8.08
N ALA A 302 11.02 -7.63 -7.74
CA ALA A 302 10.83 -6.29 -8.27
C ALA A 302 11.36 -6.12 -9.70
N ALA A 303 12.52 -6.68 -10.00
CA ALA A 303 13.14 -6.63 -11.33
C ALA A 303 12.23 -7.29 -12.39
N VAL A 304 11.68 -8.45 -12.07
CA VAL A 304 10.74 -9.18 -12.94
C VAL A 304 9.48 -8.36 -13.17
N MET A 305 8.95 -7.67 -12.16
CA MET A 305 7.78 -6.80 -12.33
C MET A 305 8.02 -5.71 -13.39
N ILE A 306 9.21 -5.11 -13.43
CA ILE A 306 9.56 -4.08 -14.43
C ILE A 306 9.53 -4.67 -15.84
N VAL A 307 10.08 -5.86 -16.02
CA VAL A 307 10.16 -6.55 -17.33
C VAL A 307 8.77 -7.05 -17.78
N ILE A 308 7.99 -7.59 -16.84
CA ILE A 308 6.67 -8.17 -17.14
C ILE A 308 5.60 -7.12 -17.37
N THR A 309 5.73 -5.89 -16.81
CA THR A 309 4.74 -4.81 -16.96
C THR A 309 4.31 -4.56 -18.42
N PRO A 310 5.20 -4.34 -19.40
CA PRO A 310 4.79 -4.13 -20.77
C PRO A 310 4.19 -5.39 -21.44
N ILE A 311 4.60 -6.57 -21.00
CA ILE A 311 4.09 -7.86 -21.51
C ILE A 311 2.64 -8.03 -21.00
N ALA A 312 2.40 -7.80 -19.72
CA ALA A 312 1.06 -7.86 -19.12
C ALA A 312 0.10 -6.85 -19.76
N ALA A 313 0.55 -5.62 -20.02
CA ALA A 313 -0.25 -4.61 -20.71
C ALA A 313 -0.66 -5.07 -22.12
N ARG A 314 0.29 -5.58 -22.91
CA ARG A 314 0.01 -6.14 -24.25
C ARG A 314 -0.92 -7.35 -24.19
N ALA A 315 -0.76 -8.23 -23.20
CA ALA A 315 -1.66 -9.38 -23.02
C ALA A 315 -3.09 -8.93 -22.75
N ILE A 316 -3.28 -7.88 -21.93
CA ILE A 316 -4.63 -7.31 -21.71
C ILE A 316 -5.23 -6.73 -23.00
N GLU A 317 -4.42 -6.08 -23.83
CA GLU A 317 -4.88 -5.51 -25.12
C GLU A 317 -5.21 -6.60 -26.14
N SER A 318 -4.41 -7.65 -26.26
CA SER A 318 -4.54 -8.68 -27.29
C SER A 318 -5.50 -9.81 -26.93
N VAL A 319 -5.42 -10.33 -25.71
CA VAL A 319 -6.19 -11.49 -25.22
C VAL A 319 -7.41 -11.05 -24.40
N GLY A 320 -7.35 -9.85 -23.82
CA GLY A 320 -8.39 -9.27 -22.99
C GLY A 320 -8.09 -9.34 -21.49
N LEU A 321 -8.78 -8.49 -20.74
CA LEU A 321 -8.54 -8.31 -19.30
C LEU A 321 -8.83 -9.59 -18.49
N ARG A 322 -9.97 -10.24 -18.74
CA ARG A 322 -10.40 -11.40 -17.93
C ARG A 322 -9.48 -12.62 -18.09
N PRO A 323 -9.14 -13.10 -19.29
CA PRO A 323 -8.21 -14.22 -19.45
C PRO A 323 -6.86 -13.91 -18.81
N THR A 324 -6.34 -12.70 -19.00
CA THR A 324 -5.05 -12.26 -18.40
C THR A 324 -5.10 -12.26 -16.88
N LEU A 325 -6.21 -11.80 -16.26
CA LEU A 325 -6.38 -11.86 -14.81
C LEU A 325 -6.47 -13.28 -14.28
N ILE A 326 -7.22 -14.17 -14.96
CA ILE A 326 -7.36 -15.57 -14.55
C ILE A 326 -6.01 -16.30 -14.64
N THR A 327 -5.28 -16.15 -15.74
CA THR A 327 -3.93 -16.75 -15.87
C THR A 327 -2.96 -16.20 -14.84
N GLY A 328 -3.00 -14.88 -14.57
CA GLY A 328 -2.22 -14.26 -13.49
C GLY A 328 -2.59 -14.80 -12.11
N ALA A 329 -3.88 -15.04 -11.83
CA ALA A 329 -4.33 -15.60 -10.56
C ALA A 329 -3.97 -17.09 -10.40
N ILE A 330 -4.02 -17.90 -11.47
CA ILE A 330 -3.52 -19.29 -11.47
C ILE A 330 -2.02 -19.30 -11.18
N ALA A 331 -1.26 -18.44 -11.85
CA ALA A 331 0.17 -18.28 -11.59
C ALA A 331 0.46 -17.80 -10.16
N LEU A 332 -0.44 -16.97 -9.56
CA LEU A 332 -0.34 -16.52 -8.17
C LEU A 332 -0.52 -17.67 -7.19
N VAL A 333 -1.50 -18.56 -7.43
CA VAL A 333 -1.68 -19.79 -6.63
C VAL A 333 -0.45 -20.68 -6.69
N ALA A 334 0.07 -20.91 -7.89
CA ALA A 334 1.28 -21.72 -8.08
C ALA A 334 2.50 -21.06 -7.41
N GLY A 335 2.70 -19.77 -7.60
CA GLY A 335 3.80 -19.02 -7.02
C GLY A 335 3.74 -18.96 -5.49
N ALA A 336 2.55 -18.79 -4.91
CA ALA A 336 2.35 -18.85 -3.46
C ALA A 336 2.68 -20.24 -2.91
N ALA A 337 2.21 -21.32 -3.55
CA ALA A 337 2.50 -22.69 -3.15
C ALA A 337 4.00 -23.03 -3.28
N LEU A 338 4.69 -22.53 -4.30
CA LEU A 338 6.14 -22.71 -4.50
C LEU A 338 6.97 -22.16 -3.35
N LEU A 339 6.48 -21.17 -2.60
CA LEU A 339 7.17 -20.66 -1.41
C LEU A 339 7.37 -21.72 -0.33
N ALA A 340 6.59 -22.83 -0.36
CA ALA A 340 6.78 -23.96 0.54
C ALA A 340 8.18 -24.62 0.40
N VAL A 341 8.80 -24.51 -0.77
CA VAL A 341 10.18 -24.97 -1.02
C VAL A 341 11.16 -24.26 -0.06
N GLY A 342 10.89 -23.00 0.32
CA GLY A 342 11.68 -22.26 1.29
C GLY A 342 11.74 -22.90 2.69
N ALA A 343 10.80 -23.77 3.05
CA ALA A 343 10.88 -24.54 4.30
C ALA A 343 11.90 -25.68 4.23
N ALA A 344 12.13 -26.23 3.04
CA ALA A 344 13.10 -27.31 2.82
C ALA A 344 14.52 -26.78 2.60
N THR A 345 14.64 -25.60 1.96
CA THR A 345 15.94 -24.97 1.68
C THR A 345 15.83 -23.45 1.57
N THR A 346 16.78 -22.78 2.18
CA THR A 346 16.95 -21.32 2.08
C THR A 346 18.16 -20.94 1.24
N ALA A 347 18.67 -21.86 0.39
CA ALA A 347 19.81 -21.57 -0.48
C ALA A 347 19.54 -20.31 -1.32
N PRO A 348 20.49 -19.36 -1.41
CA PRO A 348 20.26 -18.06 -2.05
C PRO A 348 19.70 -18.14 -3.46
N TRP A 349 20.22 -19.06 -4.28
CA TRP A 349 19.77 -19.22 -5.67
C TRP A 349 18.31 -19.72 -5.77
N VAL A 350 17.86 -20.57 -4.80
CA VAL A 350 16.45 -21.01 -4.73
C VAL A 350 15.56 -19.83 -4.39
N VAL A 351 15.94 -19.03 -3.38
CA VAL A 351 15.17 -17.85 -2.97
C VAL A 351 15.08 -16.84 -4.12
N LEU A 352 16.16 -16.60 -4.86
CA LEU A 352 16.16 -15.74 -6.06
C LEU A 352 15.16 -16.23 -7.10
N LEU A 353 15.10 -17.56 -7.37
CA LEU A 353 14.13 -18.14 -8.30
C LEU A 353 12.69 -18.03 -7.78
N LEU A 354 12.44 -18.26 -6.50
CA LEU A 354 11.12 -18.13 -5.87
C LEU A 354 10.61 -16.69 -5.93
N THR A 355 11.46 -15.71 -5.60
CA THR A 355 11.09 -14.30 -5.67
C THR A 355 10.87 -13.82 -7.10
N ALA A 356 11.67 -14.30 -8.06
CA ALA A 356 11.47 -14.03 -9.49
C ALA A 356 10.15 -14.63 -9.98
N ALA A 357 9.85 -15.89 -9.63
CA ALA A 357 8.61 -16.56 -10.00
C ALA A 357 7.37 -15.84 -9.47
N LEU A 358 7.43 -15.29 -8.25
CA LEU A 358 6.34 -14.48 -7.68
C LEU A 358 6.17 -13.11 -8.35
N GLY A 359 7.24 -12.52 -8.87
CA GLY A 359 7.18 -11.23 -9.54
C GLY A 359 6.23 -11.22 -10.74
N ILE A 360 6.15 -12.35 -11.48
CA ILE A 360 5.27 -12.49 -12.66
C ILE A 360 3.80 -12.34 -12.31
N PRO A 361 3.20 -13.21 -11.46
CA PRO A 361 1.79 -13.11 -11.13
C PRO A 361 1.45 -11.80 -10.39
N TYR A 362 2.35 -11.32 -9.54
CA TYR A 362 2.11 -10.05 -8.83
C TYR A 362 1.98 -8.87 -9.78
N CYS A 363 2.81 -8.82 -10.83
CA CYS A 363 2.73 -7.79 -11.86
C CYS A 363 1.41 -7.90 -12.65
N VAL A 364 1.12 -9.08 -13.19
CA VAL A 364 -0.04 -9.33 -14.04
C VAL A 364 -1.34 -9.02 -13.30
N VAL A 365 -1.49 -9.52 -12.06
CA VAL A 365 -2.68 -9.29 -11.25
C VAL A 365 -2.81 -7.82 -10.86
N SER A 366 -1.71 -7.16 -10.43
CA SER A 366 -1.74 -5.76 -10.04
C SER A 366 -2.19 -4.84 -11.17
N ILE A 367 -1.63 -5.02 -12.38
CA ILE A 367 -2.00 -4.23 -13.56
C ILE A 367 -3.43 -4.53 -13.97
N GLY A 368 -3.80 -5.80 -14.04
CA GLY A 368 -5.13 -6.23 -14.41
C GLY A 368 -6.20 -5.72 -13.44
N MET A 369 -5.94 -5.73 -12.14
CA MET A 369 -6.86 -5.21 -11.12
C MET A 369 -7.03 -3.68 -11.22
N ASN A 370 -5.95 -2.93 -11.51
CA ASN A 370 -6.06 -1.50 -11.82
C ASN A 370 -6.94 -1.26 -13.04
N GLN A 371 -6.75 -2.03 -14.13
CA GLN A 371 -7.59 -1.92 -15.32
C GLN A 371 -9.04 -2.30 -15.06
N ALA A 372 -9.27 -3.34 -14.23
CA ALA A 372 -10.62 -3.76 -13.82
C ALA A 372 -11.33 -2.65 -13.02
N LEU A 373 -10.62 -1.94 -12.14
CA LEU A 373 -11.14 -0.79 -11.42
C LEU A 373 -11.68 0.27 -12.37
N TYR A 374 -10.84 0.74 -13.31
CA TYR A 374 -11.25 1.82 -14.23
C TYR A 374 -12.31 1.40 -15.24
N SER A 375 -12.44 0.11 -15.54
CA SER A 375 -13.51 -0.43 -16.37
C SER A 375 -14.84 -0.62 -15.63
N ALA A 376 -14.79 -0.79 -14.30
CA ALA A 376 -15.97 -0.96 -13.46
C ALA A 376 -16.52 0.37 -12.90
N ALA A 377 -15.66 1.39 -12.74
CA ALA A 377 -16.01 2.70 -12.22
C ALA A 377 -16.56 3.61 -13.32
N ARG A 378 -17.63 4.36 -13.02
CA ARG A 378 -18.13 5.42 -13.91
C ARG A 378 -17.10 6.54 -14.04
N PRO A 379 -17.03 7.27 -15.16
CA PRO A 379 -16.05 8.34 -15.37
C PRO A 379 -16.04 9.40 -14.26
N GLU A 380 -17.20 9.77 -13.75
CA GLU A 380 -17.39 10.73 -12.65
C GLU A 380 -16.89 10.21 -11.30
N ASP A 381 -16.96 8.89 -11.07
CA ASP A 381 -16.64 8.25 -9.77
C ASP A 381 -15.19 7.76 -9.71
N ARG A 382 -14.40 7.85 -10.78
CA ARG A 382 -13.05 7.26 -10.87
C ARG A 382 -12.09 7.71 -9.77
N GLY A 383 -12.22 8.96 -9.32
CA GLY A 383 -11.39 9.50 -8.24
C GLY A 383 -11.67 8.82 -6.91
N VAL A 384 -12.95 8.72 -6.55
CA VAL A 384 -13.41 8.05 -5.32
C VAL A 384 -13.08 6.55 -5.40
N ALA A 385 -13.34 5.93 -6.55
CA ALA A 385 -13.06 4.51 -6.78
C ALA A 385 -11.56 4.18 -6.60
N ALA A 386 -10.67 5.03 -7.11
CA ALA A 386 -9.23 4.87 -6.92
C ALA A 386 -8.82 5.03 -5.44
N GLY A 387 -9.47 5.92 -4.70
CA GLY A 387 -9.24 6.08 -3.26
C GLY A 387 -9.60 4.82 -2.48
N ILE A 388 -10.80 4.25 -2.72
CA ILE A 388 -11.24 3.00 -2.07
C ILE A 388 -10.33 1.82 -2.47
N PHE A 389 -9.86 1.77 -3.70
CA PHE A 389 -8.93 0.76 -4.17
C PHE A 389 -7.59 0.80 -3.40
N GLN A 390 -7.06 2.00 -3.13
CA GLN A 390 -5.87 2.16 -2.31
C GLN A 390 -6.13 1.76 -0.84
N THR A 391 -7.30 2.11 -0.29
CA THR A 391 -7.71 1.68 1.04
C THR A 391 -7.78 0.16 1.14
N SER A 392 -8.36 -0.53 0.13
CA SER A 392 -8.40 -2.00 0.05
C SER A 392 -6.99 -2.62 0.08
N ARG A 393 -6.03 -1.99 -0.59
CA ARG A 393 -4.62 -2.41 -0.55
C ARG A 393 -4.04 -2.31 0.86
N TYR A 394 -4.28 -1.19 1.55
CA TYR A 394 -3.76 -1.00 2.91
C TYR A 394 -4.41 -1.94 3.91
N VAL A 395 -5.73 -2.16 3.81
CA VAL A 395 -6.43 -3.15 4.63
C VAL A 395 -5.84 -4.55 4.40
N GLY A 396 -5.62 -4.93 3.14
CA GLY A 396 -4.96 -6.20 2.82
C GLY A 396 -3.55 -6.32 3.42
N ALA A 397 -2.75 -5.25 3.37
CA ALA A 397 -1.42 -5.23 3.97
C ALA A 397 -1.46 -5.36 5.51
N ILE A 398 -2.40 -4.67 6.15
CA ILE A 398 -2.60 -4.73 7.61
C ILE A 398 -3.00 -6.15 8.03
N VAL A 399 -3.97 -6.75 7.35
CA VAL A 399 -4.40 -8.14 7.65
C VAL A 399 -3.25 -9.13 7.41
N ALA A 400 -2.48 -8.95 6.34
CA ALA A 400 -1.30 -9.79 6.07
C ALA A 400 -0.29 -9.75 7.22
N THR A 401 0.04 -8.55 7.73
CA THR A 401 0.99 -8.41 8.85
C THR A 401 0.45 -9.00 10.14
N THR A 402 -0.85 -8.88 10.39
CA THR A 402 -1.51 -9.51 11.54
C THR A 402 -1.43 -11.04 11.46
N VAL A 403 -1.73 -11.62 10.29
CA VAL A 403 -1.60 -13.06 10.06
C VAL A 403 -0.16 -13.53 10.28
N LEU A 404 0.82 -12.78 9.76
CA LEU A 404 2.24 -13.09 10.00
C LEU A 404 2.60 -13.02 11.49
N GLY A 405 2.13 -11.99 12.20
CA GLY A 405 2.32 -11.86 13.64
C GLY A 405 1.79 -13.07 14.42
N LEU A 406 0.59 -13.53 14.07
CA LEU A 406 -0.04 -14.71 14.68
C LEU A 406 0.73 -16.00 14.34
N VAL A 407 1.05 -16.21 13.07
CA VAL A 407 1.72 -17.44 12.60
C VAL A 407 3.14 -17.54 13.15
N PHE A 408 3.84 -16.42 13.32
CA PHE A 408 5.21 -16.37 13.82
C PHE A 408 5.31 -16.14 15.34
N SER A 409 4.19 -16.01 16.05
CA SER A 409 4.17 -15.75 17.51
C SER A 409 4.88 -16.84 18.33
N GLY A 410 4.80 -18.09 17.90
CA GLY A 410 5.50 -19.24 18.50
C GLY A 410 6.94 -19.44 18.00
N GLY A 411 7.48 -18.48 17.25
CA GLY A 411 8.81 -18.52 16.64
C GLY A 411 8.78 -18.73 15.13
N THR A 412 9.80 -18.18 14.45
CA THR A 412 9.92 -18.27 12.99
C THR A 412 10.67 -19.55 12.62
N THR A 413 9.95 -20.62 12.44
CA THR A 413 10.44 -21.97 12.08
C THR A 413 10.01 -22.35 10.67
N GLY A 414 10.54 -23.46 10.14
CA GLY A 414 10.06 -24.03 8.86
C GLY A 414 8.57 -24.38 8.91
N GLY A 415 8.05 -24.84 10.07
CA GLY A 415 6.63 -25.12 10.26
C GLY A 415 5.74 -23.89 10.24
N SER A 416 6.14 -22.80 10.93
CA SER A 416 5.41 -21.53 10.89
C SER A 416 5.47 -20.89 9.50
N TRP A 417 6.60 -21.03 8.78
CA TRP A 417 6.68 -20.62 7.39
C TRP A 417 5.69 -21.35 6.49
N LEU A 418 5.61 -22.70 6.62
CA LEU A 418 4.62 -23.49 5.87
C LEU A 418 3.18 -23.09 6.19
N ALA A 419 2.87 -22.77 7.45
CA ALA A 419 1.56 -22.24 7.82
C ALA A 419 1.26 -20.89 7.13
N ALA A 420 2.23 -19.97 7.10
CA ALA A 420 2.08 -18.71 6.37
C ALA A 420 1.86 -18.92 4.87
N VAL A 421 2.61 -19.84 4.27
CA VAL A 421 2.47 -20.23 2.86
C VAL A 421 1.11 -20.87 2.59
N ALA A 422 0.63 -21.73 3.47
CA ALA A 422 -0.69 -22.37 3.33
C ALA A 422 -1.81 -21.32 3.35
N VAL A 423 -1.75 -20.35 4.27
CA VAL A 423 -2.71 -19.23 4.31
C VAL A 423 -2.63 -18.39 3.04
N ALA A 424 -1.42 -18.02 2.57
CA ALA A 424 -1.24 -17.25 1.35
C ALA A 424 -1.78 -18.01 0.12
N THR A 425 -1.55 -19.32 0.04
CA THR A 425 -2.06 -20.17 -1.04
C THR A 425 -3.59 -20.28 -0.98
N ALA A 426 -4.19 -20.48 0.18
CA ALA A 426 -5.64 -20.49 0.35
C ALA A 426 -6.28 -19.17 -0.07
N LEU A 427 -5.70 -18.04 0.34
CA LEU A 427 -6.14 -16.70 -0.08
C LEU A 427 -6.01 -16.49 -1.58
N SER A 428 -4.95 -17.01 -2.22
CA SER A 428 -4.78 -16.91 -3.68
C SER A 428 -5.82 -17.76 -4.44
N VAL A 429 -6.25 -18.90 -3.89
CA VAL A 429 -7.37 -19.67 -4.42
C VAL A 429 -8.70 -18.91 -4.30
N VAL A 430 -8.95 -18.26 -3.15
CA VAL A 430 -10.14 -17.42 -2.96
C VAL A 430 -10.10 -16.23 -3.94
N HIS A 431 -8.93 -15.60 -4.15
CA HIS A 431 -8.76 -14.55 -5.15
C HIS A 431 -9.12 -15.05 -6.57
N LEU A 432 -8.61 -16.21 -6.97
CA LEU A 432 -8.94 -16.83 -8.26
C LEU A 432 -10.45 -17.11 -8.38
N ALA A 433 -11.08 -17.66 -7.35
CA ALA A 433 -12.52 -17.91 -7.34
C ALA A 433 -13.32 -16.61 -7.56
N LEU A 434 -12.98 -15.53 -6.87
CA LEU A 434 -13.63 -14.23 -7.06
C LEU A 434 -13.50 -13.72 -8.51
N LEU A 435 -12.35 -13.89 -9.15
CA LEU A 435 -12.15 -13.49 -10.54
C LEU A 435 -12.92 -14.34 -11.54
N VAL A 436 -13.08 -15.62 -11.30
CA VAL A 436 -13.85 -16.55 -12.15
C VAL A 436 -15.34 -16.20 -12.09
N PHE A 437 -15.88 -15.90 -10.92
CA PHE A 437 -17.29 -15.56 -10.71
C PHE A 437 -17.66 -14.13 -11.14
N VAL A 438 -16.68 -13.24 -11.35
CA VAL A 438 -16.91 -11.90 -11.92
C VAL A 438 -17.23 -12.05 -13.41
N ARG A 439 -18.53 -12.05 -13.76
CA ARG A 439 -18.96 -12.02 -15.17
C ARG A 439 -18.50 -10.70 -15.80
N PRO A 440 -17.83 -10.75 -16.98
CA PRO A 440 -17.59 -9.53 -17.75
C PRO A 440 -18.94 -8.94 -18.12
N GLY A 441 -19.11 -7.63 -17.88
CA GLY A 441 -20.24 -6.93 -18.47
C GLY A 441 -20.14 -7.04 -19.97
N ASN A 442 -21.25 -7.34 -20.62
CA ASN A 442 -21.41 -7.19 -22.06
C ASN A 442 -20.72 -5.88 -22.48
N ARG A 443 -19.82 -5.95 -23.44
CA ARG A 443 -19.36 -4.76 -24.16
C ARG A 443 -20.61 -4.09 -24.66
N GLY A 444 -21.04 -2.99 -24.02
CA GLY A 444 -21.97 -2.10 -24.69
C GLY A 444 -21.33 -1.81 -26.02
N THR A 445 -21.95 -2.29 -27.08
CA THR A 445 -21.66 -1.88 -28.45
C THR A 445 -21.58 -0.35 -28.41
N VAL A 446 -20.38 0.17 -28.62
CA VAL A 446 -20.24 1.58 -29.01
C VAL A 446 -21.03 1.67 -30.30
N GLU A 447 -22.25 2.16 -30.24
CA GLU A 447 -22.97 2.58 -31.42
C GLU A 447 -22.07 3.59 -32.13
N PRO A 448 -21.70 3.34 -33.38
CA PRO A 448 -20.98 4.34 -34.16
C PRO A 448 -21.91 5.57 -34.23
N ALA A 449 -21.38 6.71 -33.76
CA ALA A 449 -22.05 7.99 -33.96
C ALA A 449 -22.35 8.09 -35.46
N THR A 450 -23.63 7.97 -35.81
CA THR A 450 -24.13 8.28 -37.14
C THR A 450 -23.82 9.75 -37.38
N ALA A 451 -22.92 9.98 -38.34
CA ALA A 451 -22.70 11.29 -38.92
C ALA A 451 -24.00 11.77 -39.55
N GLU A 452 -24.57 12.85 -39.02
CA GLU A 452 -25.43 13.79 -39.74
C GLU A 452 -24.78 15.19 -39.73
#